data_06c25cf2c0c88753e89fe9b0b069f96e
#
_entry.id   06c25cf2c0c88753e89fe9b0b069f96e
#
_cell.length_a   1.000
_cell.length_b   1.000
_cell.length_c   1.000
_cell.angle_alpha   90.00
_cell.angle_beta   90.00
_cell.angle_gamma   90.00
#
_symmetry.space_group_name_H-M   'P 1'
#
loop_
_entity.id
_entity.type
_entity.pdbx_description
1 polymer ?
#
loop_
_entity_poly.entity_id
_entity_poly.type
_entity_poly.pdbx_seq_one_letter_code
_entity_poly.pdbx_strand_id
1 'polypeptide(L)'
;LGFGFKDIQIAYIGPGYEKYEGKTVHQIAVEENMSDLNAYLMLCEISNFKGRVNMGPYTTPEIIKEFSRDERCLFMTDAWVEDEGVQNPAIYDCFPKFLRDALLGNGDVLPKAIRRMTGATADRFHLQDRGYLKPGCFADITVFDEEALKAATPDQTCSFGIEKVFINGRLVLDGSDLKPDALRTAGRAIEVL
;
A
#
# COMPACT_ATOMS: atom_id res chain seq x y z
N LEU A 1 10.35 -10.63 17.87
CA LEU A 1 10.29 -9.58 16.87
C LEU A 1 10.35 -8.24 17.60
N GLY A 2 11.37 -7.46 17.37
CA GLY A 2 11.51 -6.10 17.90
C GLY A 2 12.03 -5.21 16.79
N PHE A 3 11.66 -3.93 16.80
CA PHE A 3 12.23 -2.95 15.89
C PHE A 3 13.56 -2.47 16.44
N GLY A 4 14.55 -2.39 15.56
CA GLY A 4 15.80 -1.69 15.79
C GLY A 4 15.86 -0.41 14.95
N PHE A 5 16.88 0.39 15.20
CA PHE A 5 17.12 1.61 14.42
C PHE A 5 17.39 1.36 12.93
N LYS A 6 17.68 0.12 12.54
CA LYS A 6 17.80 -0.33 11.14
C LYS A 6 16.47 -0.46 10.42
N ASP A 7 15.38 -0.57 11.19
CA ASP A 7 14.02 -0.80 10.70
C ASP A 7 13.18 0.48 10.71
N ILE A 8 13.78 1.62 11.10
CA ILE A 8 13.14 2.93 11.16
C ILE A 8 13.73 3.79 10.04
N GLN A 9 12.99 3.96 8.96
CA GLN A 9 13.34 4.84 7.84
C GLN A 9 12.71 6.21 8.03
N ILE A 10 13.50 7.26 7.85
CA ILE A 10 12.98 8.63 7.87
C ILE A 10 12.19 8.87 6.60
N ALA A 11 10.89 9.08 6.73
CA ALA A 11 10.01 9.37 5.61
C ALA A 11 9.86 10.87 5.35
N TYR A 12 9.89 11.68 6.42
CA TYR A 12 9.90 13.14 6.34
C TYR A 12 10.55 13.71 7.59
N ILE A 13 11.35 14.74 7.44
CA ILE A 13 12.09 15.35 8.56
C ILE A 13 11.87 16.86 8.66
N GLY A 14 11.41 17.50 7.61
CA GLY A 14 11.22 18.93 7.52
C GLY A 14 12.27 19.64 6.68
N PRO A 15 12.00 20.90 6.31
CA PRO A 15 12.83 21.67 5.39
C PRO A 15 14.27 21.84 5.87
N GLY A 16 15.22 21.64 4.95
CA GLY A 16 16.66 21.82 5.20
C GLY A 16 17.36 20.56 5.70
N TYR A 17 16.64 19.46 5.92
CA TYR A 17 17.18 18.19 6.40
C TYR A 17 16.81 17.01 5.48
N GLU A 18 16.36 17.26 4.28
CA GLU A 18 15.89 16.28 3.29
C GLU A 18 16.96 15.21 2.97
N LYS A 19 18.24 15.53 3.23
CA LYS A 19 19.36 14.56 3.06
C LYS A 19 19.19 13.29 3.88
N TYR A 20 18.38 13.31 4.93
CA TYR A 20 18.11 12.17 5.79
C TYR A 20 16.90 11.34 5.34
N GLU A 21 16.05 11.88 4.48
CA GLU A 21 14.88 11.17 4.00
C GLU A 21 15.26 9.93 3.15
N GLY A 22 14.52 8.86 3.32
CA GLY A 22 14.81 7.56 2.69
C GLY A 22 15.88 6.72 3.41
N LYS A 23 16.62 7.30 4.37
CA LYS A 23 17.64 6.58 5.14
C LYS A 23 17.07 6.04 6.45
N THR A 24 17.66 4.94 6.93
CA THR A 24 17.34 4.47 8.28
C THR A 24 18.08 5.26 9.34
N VAL A 25 17.59 5.28 10.57
CA VAL A 25 18.28 5.91 11.70
C VAL A 25 19.70 5.37 11.86
N HIS A 26 19.90 4.06 11.66
CA HIS A 26 21.23 3.46 11.72
C HIS A 26 22.17 3.99 10.61
N GLN A 27 21.70 4.12 9.37
CA GLN A 27 22.50 4.69 8.28
C GLN A 27 22.93 6.12 8.59
N ILE A 28 22.01 6.94 9.13
CA ILE A 28 22.30 8.31 9.54
C ILE A 28 23.31 8.33 10.69
N ALA A 29 23.17 7.44 11.67
CA ALA A 29 24.13 7.31 12.79
C ALA A 29 25.56 7.04 12.30
N VAL A 30 25.71 6.16 11.31
CA VAL A 30 27.01 5.85 10.69
C VAL A 30 27.55 7.07 9.93
N GLU A 31 26.73 7.76 9.13
CA GLU A 31 27.15 8.94 8.37
C GLU A 31 27.57 10.11 9.26
N GLU A 32 26.87 10.33 10.36
CA GLU A 32 27.12 11.42 11.30
C GLU A 32 28.11 11.01 12.44
N ASN A 33 28.68 9.80 12.36
CA ASN A 33 29.66 9.24 13.32
C ASN A 33 29.18 9.32 14.78
N MET A 34 27.95 8.86 15.02
CA MET A 34 27.33 8.84 16.35
C MET A 34 26.63 7.50 16.63
N SER A 35 26.16 7.32 17.87
CA SER A 35 25.34 6.15 18.20
C SER A 35 23.93 6.25 17.58
N ASP A 36 23.28 5.11 17.31
CA ASP A 36 21.91 5.06 16.80
C ASP A 36 20.93 5.86 17.67
N LEU A 37 21.08 5.77 18.99
CA LEU A 37 20.25 6.52 19.93
C LEU A 37 20.46 8.03 19.79
N ASN A 38 21.70 8.48 19.67
CA ASN A 38 22.00 9.89 19.51
C ASN A 38 21.47 10.43 18.16
N ALA A 39 21.60 9.63 17.09
CA ALA A 39 21.02 9.96 15.79
C ALA A 39 19.48 10.08 15.88
N TYR A 40 18.82 9.14 16.55
CA TYR A 40 17.38 9.20 16.75
C TYR A 40 16.95 10.45 17.53
N LEU A 41 17.65 10.78 18.62
CA LEU A 41 17.35 11.98 19.43
C LEU A 41 17.59 13.26 18.64
N MET A 42 18.69 13.33 17.88
CA MET A 42 18.98 14.46 16.96
C MET A 42 17.85 14.62 15.94
N LEU A 43 17.41 13.54 15.31
CA LEU A 43 16.31 13.58 14.33
C LEU A 43 14.99 14.05 14.95
N CYS A 44 14.69 13.62 16.17
CA CYS A 44 13.54 14.13 16.92
C CYS A 44 13.63 15.64 17.17
N GLU A 45 14.81 16.12 17.56
CA GLU A 45 15.04 17.54 17.85
C GLU A 45 14.95 18.41 16.60
N ILE A 46 15.67 18.08 15.51
CA ILE A 46 15.67 18.88 14.27
C ILE A 46 14.32 18.91 13.57
N SER A 47 13.51 17.84 13.71
CA SER A 47 12.12 17.79 13.20
C SER A 47 11.11 18.47 14.12
N ASN A 48 11.56 18.95 15.28
CA ASN A 48 10.68 19.43 16.35
C ASN A 48 9.56 18.41 16.70
N PHE A 49 9.91 17.12 16.74
CA PHE A 49 9.01 15.97 16.98
C PHE A 49 7.85 15.87 15.97
N LYS A 50 8.01 16.43 14.78
CA LYS A 50 7.02 16.36 13.69
C LYS A 50 7.49 15.50 12.51
N GLY A 51 8.65 14.87 12.64
CA GLY A 51 9.15 13.94 11.64
C GLY A 51 8.22 12.74 11.47
N ARG A 52 8.18 12.19 10.25
CA ARG A 52 7.45 10.98 9.93
C ARG A 52 8.43 9.85 9.58
N VAL A 53 8.09 8.64 9.97
CA VAL A 53 8.91 7.46 9.71
C VAL A 53 8.09 6.36 9.06
N ASN A 54 8.73 5.57 8.21
CA ASN A 54 8.25 4.27 7.81
C ASN A 54 8.97 3.21 8.67
N MET A 55 8.22 2.30 9.24
CA MET A 55 8.78 1.24 10.09
C MET A 55 8.40 -0.13 9.54
N GLY A 56 9.32 -1.06 9.60
CA GLY A 56 9.08 -2.45 9.20
C GLY A 56 10.40 -3.19 8.96
N PRO A 57 10.33 -4.47 8.68
CA PRO A 57 9.12 -5.32 8.60
C PRO A 57 8.56 -5.69 9.98
N TYR A 58 7.23 -5.68 10.10
CA TYR A 58 6.53 -6.09 11.34
C TYR A 58 6.44 -7.61 11.50
N THR A 59 6.71 -8.36 10.44
CA THR A 59 6.56 -9.81 10.39
C THR A 59 7.50 -10.41 9.33
N THR A 60 7.56 -11.73 9.25
CA THR A 60 8.37 -12.42 8.25
C THR A 60 7.57 -12.74 7.00
N PRO A 61 8.22 -12.95 5.84
CA PRO A 61 7.53 -13.34 4.60
C PRO A 61 6.72 -14.63 4.76
N GLU A 62 7.17 -15.58 5.59
CA GLU A 62 6.48 -16.83 5.86
C GLU A 62 5.14 -16.60 6.55
N ILE A 63 5.13 -15.72 7.58
CA ILE A 63 3.90 -15.35 8.29
C ILE A 63 2.95 -14.60 7.37
N ILE A 64 3.45 -13.68 6.54
CA ILE A 64 2.62 -12.98 5.53
C ILE A 64 1.98 -14.00 4.58
N LYS A 65 2.76 -14.97 4.12
CA LYS A 65 2.28 -16.04 3.24
C LYS A 65 1.22 -16.91 3.90
N GLU A 66 1.37 -17.23 5.18
CA GLU A 66 0.39 -17.99 5.96
C GLU A 66 -0.92 -17.19 6.08
N PHE A 67 -0.87 -15.93 6.52
CA PHE A 67 -2.05 -15.06 6.61
C PHE A 67 -2.70 -14.82 5.24
N SER A 68 -1.90 -14.70 4.19
CA SER A 68 -2.44 -14.52 2.84
C SER A 68 -3.26 -15.72 2.33
N ARG A 69 -3.21 -16.86 2.99
CA ARG A 69 -3.98 -18.08 2.70
C ARG A 69 -5.15 -18.31 3.65
N ASP A 70 -5.18 -17.62 4.78
CA ASP A 70 -6.27 -17.77 5.76
C ASP A 70 -7.53 -17.04 5.28
N GLU A 71 -8.64 -17.74 5.17
CA GLU A 71 -9.91 -17.21 4.66
C GLU A 71 -10.52 -16.11 5.57
N ARG A 72 -10.07 -16.01 6.82
CA ARG A 72 -10.49 -14.97 7.78
C ARG A 72 -9.75 -13.65 7.57
N CYS A 73 -8.62 -13.66 6.87
CA CYS A 73 -7.83 -12.47 6.60
C CYS A 73 -8.36 -11.73 5.38
N LEU A 74 -8.55 -10.43 5.50
CA LEU A 74 -8.87 -9.52 4.42
C LEU A 74 -7.66 -8.64 4.13
N PHE A 75 -7.66 -7.98 2.97
CA PHE A 75 -6.56 -7.12 2.55
C PHE A 75 -6.92 -5.65 2.72
N MET A 76 -5.96 -4.84 3.15
CA MET A 76 -6.05 -3.39 3.21
C MET A 76 -4.67 -2.77 3.01
N THR A 77 -4.62 -1.51 2.64
CA THR A 77 -3.36 -0.79 2.43
C THR A 77 -2.74 -0.29 3.73
N ASP A 78 -3.56 0.10 4.70
CA ASP A 78 -3.13 0.79 5.92
C ASP A 78 -2.17 1.95 5.63
N ALA A 79 -2.45 2.69 4.57
CA ALA A 79 -1.61 3.76 4.09
C ALA A 79 -2.44 4.89 3.47
N TRP A 80 -1.88 6.08 3.48
CA TRP A 80 -2.44 7.27 2.85
C TRP A 80 -1.35 8.00 2.07
N VAL A 81 -1.75 8.83 1.12
CA VAL A 81 -0.83 9.66 0.33
C VAL A 81 -0.40 10.85 1.17
N GLU A 82 0.89 11.07 1.24
CA GLU A 82 1.49 12.21 1.91
C GLU A 82 1.89 13.27 0.89
N ASP A 83 1.81 14.54 1.28
CA ASP A 83 2.18 15.67 0.40
C ASP A 83 3.69 15.75 0.17
N GLU A 84 4.51 15.34 1.15
CA GLU A 84 5.95 15.45 1.14
C GLU A 84 6.66 14.20 1.66
N GLY A 85 7.92 14.01 1.26
CA GLY A 85 8.78 12.95 1.74
C GLY A 85 8.55 11.58 1.08
N VAL A 86 9.12 10.55 1.70
CA VAL A 86 9.04 9.18 1.20
C VAL A 86 7.69 8.56 1.54
N GLN A 87 7.01 8.06 0.53
CA GLN A 87 5.71 7.42 0.68
C GLN A 87 5.82 6.02 1.30
N ASN A 88 4.76 5.57 1.95
CA ASN A 88 4.63 4.17 2.31
C ASN A 88 4.36 3.35 1.03
N PRO A 89 5.21 2.35 0.70
CA PRO A 89 5.03 1.54 -0.51
C PRO A 89 3.67 0.86 -0.64
N ALA A 90 2.97 0.63 0.47
CA ALA A 90 1.65 0.01 0.45
C ALA A 90 0.59 0.80 -0.31
N ILE A 91 0.77 2.13 -0.50
CA ILE A 91 -0.16 2.92 -1.34
C ILE A 91 -0.10 2.54 -2.82
N TYR A 92 1.03 2.03 -3.28
CA TYR A 92 1.25 1.69 -4.68
C TYR A 92 1.07 0.21 -4.97
N ASP A 93 1.56 -0.68 -4.11
CA ASP A 93 1.74 -2.09 -4.43
C ASP A 93 1.00 -3.07 -3.50
N CYS A 94 0.20 -2.63 -2.53
CA CYS A 94 -0.46 -3.56 -1.61
C CYS A 94 -1.34 -4.59 -2.37
N PHE A 95 -2.37 -4.14 -3.07
CA PHE A 95 -3.27 -5.05 -3.81
C PHE A 95 -2.59 -5.70 -5.02
N PRO A 96 -1.83 -4.98 -5.87
CA PRO A 96 -1.09 -5.60 -6.96
C PRO A 96 -0.11 -6.67 -6.48
N LYS A 97 0.57 -6.46 -5.35
CA LYS A 97 1.47 -7.45 -4.74
C LYS A 97 0.74 -8.76 -4.41
N PHE A 98 -0.40 -8.70 -3.75
CA PHE A 98 -1.14 -9.92 -3.40
C PHE A 98 -1.75 -10.63 -4.62
N LEU A 99 -2.14 -9.89 -5.66
CA LEU A 99 -2.52 -10.48 -6.95
C LEU A 99 -1.32 -11.19 -7.59
N ARG A 100 -0.16 -10.55 -7.63
CA ARG A 100 1.08 -11.14 -8.13
C ARG A 100 1.49 -12.39 -7.35
N ASP A 101 1.44 -12.33 -6.02
CA ASP A 101 1.76 -13.47 -5.17
C ASP A 101 0.81 -14.65 -5.43
N ALA A 102 -0.48 -14.39 -5.69
CA ALA A 102 -1.45 -15.41 -6.07
C ALA A 102 -1.14 -16.02 -7.45
N LEU A 103 -0.80 -15.19 -8.42
CA LEU A 103 -0.42 -15.63 -9.77
C LEU A 103 0.86 -16.46 -9.80
N LEU A 104 1.82 -16.16 -8.93
CA LEU A 104 3.10 -16.85 -8.80
C LEU A 104 3.05 -18.06 -7.85
N GLY A 105 1.90 -18.36 -7.24
CA GLY A 105 1.74 -19.46 -6.27
C GLY A 105 2.39 -19.19 -4.91
N ASN A 106 2.75 -17.95 -4.62
CA ASN A 106 3.35 -17.53 -3.35
C ASN A 106 2.33 -17.19 -2.26
N GLY A 107 1.07 -17.01 -2.65
CA GLY A 107 -0.05 -16.70 -1.76
C GLY A 107 -1.18 -17.71 -1.87
N ASP A 108 -2.42 -17.22 -1.79
CA ASP A 108 -3.64 -18.00 -2.07
C ASP A 108 -3.81 -18.17 -3.60
N VAL A 109 -4.75 -19.00 -4.01
CA VAL A 109 -5.13 -19.09 -5.44
C VAL A 109 -5.87 -17.81 -5.86
N LEU A 110 -5.64 -17.36 -7.09
CA LEU A 110 -6.13 -16.06 -7.61
C LEU A 110 -7.62 -15.80 -7.35
N PRO A 111 -8.57 -16.73 -7.62
CA PRO A 111 -9.99 -16.45 -7.36
C PRO A 111 -10.29 -16.20 -5.88
N LYS A 112 -9.61 -16.87 -4.95
CA LYS A 112 -9.78 -16.66 -3.51
C LYS A 112 -9.17 -15.33 -3.07
N ALA A 113 -7.99 -14.97 -3.59
CA ALA A 113 -7.38 -13.68 -3.33
C ALA A 113 -8.30 -12.53 -3.80
N ILE A 114 -8.81 -12.60 -5.03
CA ILE A 114 -9.76 -11.61 -5.57
C ILE A 114 -11.01 -11.54 -4.67
N ARG A 115 -11.60 -12.68 -4.31
CA ARG A 115 -12.80 -12.70 -3.45
C ARG A 115 -12.54 -11.97 -2.13
N ARG A 116 -11.37 -12.15 -1.50
CA ARG A 116 -11.03 -11.49 -0.22
C ARG A 116 -10.75 -10.00 -0.36
N MET A 117 -10.33 -9.56 -1.54
CA MET A 117 -10.15 -8.14 -1.87
C MET A 117 -11.47 -7.44 -2.22
N THR A 118 -12.54 -8.18 -2.51
CA THR A 118 -13.80 -7.68 -3.04
C THR A 118 -15.02 -8.18 -2.26
N GLY A 119 -15.65 -9.25 -2.70
CA GLY A 119 -16.90 -9.78 -2.15
C GLY A 119 -16.83 -10.15 -0.66
N ALA A 120 -15.75 -10.81 -0.21
CA ALA A 120 -15.63 -11.18 1.19
C ALA A 120 -15.47 -9.95 2.10
N THR A 121 -14.79 -8.92 1.63
CA THR A 121 -14.71 -7.62 2.32
C THR A 121 -16.08 -6.96 2.37
N ALA A 122 -16.80 -6.91 1.25
CA ALA A 122 -18.14 -6.35 1.19
C ALA A 122 -19.11 -7.08 2.13
N ASP A 123 -19.10 -8.41 2.12
CA ASP A 123 -19.92 -9.24 3.01
C ASP A 123 -19.60 -8.96 4.50
N ARG A 124 -18.31 -8.88 4.83
CA ARG A 124 -17.85 -8.67 6.21
C ARG A 124 -18.25 -7.32 6.78
N PHE A 125 -18.23 -6.27 5.95
CA PHE A 125 -18.56 -4.90 6.36
C PHE A 125 -20.00 -4.50 5.97
N HIS A 126 -20.81 -5.45 5.49
CA HIS A 126 -22.21 -5.21 5.09
C HIS A 126 -22.36 -4.12 4.04
N LEU A 127 -21.41 -4.03 3.08
CA LEU A 127 -21.46 -3.06 2.00
C LEU A 127 -22.53 -3.48 0.99
N GLN A 128 -23.55 -2.66 0.83
CA GLN A 128 -24.65 -2.93 -0.09
C GLN A 128 -24.18 -2.72 -1.54
N ASP A 129 -24.59 -3.66 -2.42
CA ASP A 129 -24.41 -3.56 -3.88
C ASP A 129 -22.97 -3.31 -4.36
N ARG A 130 -21.95 -3.81 -3.60
CA ARG A 130 -20.53 -3.70 -3.93
C ARG A 130 -19.81 -5.04 -3.77
N GLY A 131 -18.59 -5.11 -4.32
CA GLY A 131 -17.71 -6.28 -4.20
C GLY A 131 -18.05 -7.44 -5.16
N TYR A 132 -19.06 -7.29 -6.02
CA TYR A 132 -19.49 -8.31 -6.95
C TYR A 132 -19.77 -7.76 -8.35
N LEU A 133 -19.37 -8.49 -9.39
CA LEU A 133 -19.73 -8.22 -10.78
C LEU A 133 -21.06 -8.90 -11.11
N LYS A 134 -22.16 -8.27 -10.73
CA LYS A 134 -23.53 -8.74 -11.03
C LYS A 134 -24.48 -7.57 -11.29
N PRO A 135 -25.59 -7.77 -12.05
CA PRO A 135 -26.60 -6.74 -12.25
C PRO A 135 -27.11 -6.20 -10.90
N GLY A 136 -27.26 -4.89 -10.82
CA GLY A 136 -27.68 -4.17 -9.61
C GLY A 136 -26.54 -3.70 -8.71
N CYS A 137 -25.32 -4.23 -8.85
CA CYS A 137 -24.17 -3.70 -8.13
C CYS A 137 -23.55 -2.48 -8.81
N PHE A 138 -22.93 -1.63 -7.99
CA PHE A 138 -22.09 -0.56 -8.51
C PHE A 138 -20.91 -1.12 -9.30
N ALA A 139 -20.60 -0.47 -10.43
CA ALA A 139 -19.51 -0.87 -11.29
C ALA A 139 -18.18 -0.30 -10.77
N ASP A 140 -17.69 -0.87 -9.66
CA ASP A 140 -16.33 -0.69 -9.16
C ASP A 140 -15.48 -1.83 -9.73
N ILE A 141 -14.74 -1.56 -10.80
CA ILE A 141 -14.10 -2.59 -11.62
C ILE A 141 -12.62 -2.24 -11.80
N THR A 142 -11.77 -3.21 -11.52
CA THR A 142 -10.34 -3.14 -11.85
C THR A 142 -10.02 -4.15 -12.94
N VAL A 143 -9.42 -3.69 -14.03
CA VAL A 143 -8.90 -4.53 -15.11
C VAL A 143 -7.38 -4.59 -14.97
N PHE A 144 -6.81 -5.78 -15.03
CA PHE A 144 -5.37 -5.99 -14.89
C PHE A 144 -4.85 -7.01 -15.91
N ASP A 145 -3.59 -6.87 -16.25
CA ASP A 145 -2.82 -7.80 -17.10
C ASP A 145 -2.01 -8.76 -16.20
N GLU A 146 -2.27 -10.06 -16.32
CA GLU A 146 -1.62 -11.08 -15.50
C GLU A 146 -0.12 -11.18 -15.79
N GLU A 147 0.30 -11.05 -17.04
CA GLU A 147 1.71 -11.16 -17.42
C GLU A 147 2.50 -9.92 -16.96
N ALA A 148 1.91 -8.74 -17.07
CA ALA A 148 2.49 -7.52 -16.54
C ALA A 148 2.61 -7.58 -15.01
N LEU A 149 1.59 -8.08 -14.31
CA LEU A 149 1.65 -8.27 -12.85
C LEU A 149 2.74 -9.26 -12.43
N LYS A 150 2.91 -10.38 -13.14
CA LYS A 150 3.97 -11.37 -12.88
C LYS A 150 5.36 -10.79 -13.09
N ALA A 151 5.52 -9.93 -14.11
CA ALA A 151 6.79 -9.30 -14.47
C ALA A 151 7.17 -8.13 -13.54
N ALA A 152 6.24 -7.62 -12.74
CA ALA A 152 6.47 -6.47 -11.86
C ALA A 152 7.53 -6.77 -10.79
N THR A 153 8.42 -5.81 -10.56
CA THR A 153 9.45 -5.89 -9.52
C THR A 153 9.05 -5.11 -8.27
N PRO A 154 9.58 -5.47 -7.09
CA PRO A 154 9.26 -4.78 -5.84
C PRO A 154 9.64 -3.29 -5.81
N ASP A 155 10.54 -2.86 -6.69
CA ASP A 155 11.06 -1.49 -6.72
C ASP A 155 10.17 -0.52 -7.53
N GLN A 156 9.07 -1.02 -8.10
CA GLN A 156 8.16 -0.19 -8.88
C GLN A 156 7.22 0.59 -7.96
N THR A 157 7.23 1.90 -8.14
CA THR A 157 6.48 2.87 -7.32
C THR A 157 5.09 3.18 -7.85
N CYS A 158 4.56 2.39 -8.76
CA CYS A 158 3.21 2.53 -9.29
C CYS A 158 2.50 1.17 -9.36
N SER A 159 1.19 1.19 -9.45
CA SER A 159 0.33 -0.02 -9.53
C SER A 159 0.51 -0.75 -10.87
N PHE A 160 1.64 -1.42 -11.00
CA PHE A 160 2.06 -2.08 -12.23
C PHE A 160 1.10 -3.21 -12.62
N GLY A 161 0.77 -3.33 -13.91
CA GLY A 161 -0.15 -4.33 -14.42
C GLY A 161 -1.64 -4.00 -14.23
N ILE A 162 -1.97 -2.86 -13.62
CA ILE A 162 -3.36 -2.36 -13.57
C ILE A 162 -3.61 -1.53 -14.83
N GLU A 163 -4.56 -1.97 -15.66
CA GLU A 163 -4.86 -1.33 -16.92
C GLU A 163 -6.00 -0.30 -16.84
N LYS A 164 -7.09 -0.67 -16.17
CA LYS A 164 -8.25 0.24 -16.05
C LYS A 164 -8.85 0.15 -14.66
N VAL A 165 -9.31 1.30 -14.18
CA VAL A 165 -10.08 1.36 -12.93
C VAL A 165 -11.36 2.15 -13.18
N PHE A 166 -12.49 1.55 -12.81
CA PHE A 166 -13.79 2.19 -12.79
C PHE A 166 -14.27 2.32 -11.35
N ILE A 167 -14.78 3.49 -11.01
CA ILE A 167 -15.41 3.78 -9.72
C ILE A 167 -16.84 4.24 -9.99
N ASN A 168 -17.82 3.54 -9.43
CA ASN A 168 -19.24 3.81 -9.68
C ASN A 168 -19.57 3.94 -11.17
N GLY A 169 -18.97 3.12 -12.03
CA GLY A 169 -19.17 3.11 -13.48
C GLY A 169 -18.41 4.19 -14.26
N ARG A 170 -17.61 5.01 -13.60
CA ARG A 170 -16.78 6.03 -14.26
C ARG A 170 -15.35 5.54 -14.40
N LEU A 171 -14.80 5.59 -15.61
CA LEU A 171 -13.39 5.28 -15.87
C LEU A 171 -12.52 6.38 -15.25
N VAL A 172 -11.70 6.01 -14.26
CA VAL A 172 -10.79 6.92 -13.53
C VAL A 172 -9.33 6.72 -13.88
N LEU A 173 -8.97 5.52 -14.36
CA LEU A 173 -7.64 5.18 -14.86
C LEU A 173 -7.76 4.40 -16.16
N ASP A 174 -6.96 4.75 -17.17
CA ASP A 174 -6.85 4.06 -18.46
C ASP A 174 -5.36 3.96 -18.84
N GLY A 175 -4.76 2.80 -18.60
CA GLY A 175 -3.31 2.61 -18.67
C GLY A 175 -2.59 3.54 -17.68
N SER A 176 -1.74 4.42 -18.18
CA SER A 176 -1.07 5.45 -17.38
C SER A 176 -1.83 6.78 -17.27
N ASP A 177 -2.99 6.89 -17.95
CA ASP A 177 -3.77 8.11 -18.04
C ASP A 177 -4.81 8.18 -16.92
N LEU A 178 -4.47 8.91 -15.87
CA LEU A 178 -5.39 9.23 -14.79
C LEU A 178 -6.40 10.29 -15.26
N LYS A 179 -7.69 10.09 -14.96
CA LYS A 179 -8.78 10.99 -15.34
C LYS A 179 -9.19 11.89 -14.14
N PRO A 180 -8.54 13.05 -13.92
CA PRO A 180 -8.72 13.84 -12.70
C PRO A 180 -10.17 14.27 -12.45
N ASP A 181 -10.90 14.66 -13.51
CA ASP A 181 -12.28 15.11 -13.37
C ASP A 181 -13.23 13.95 -13.02
N ALA A 182 -12.97 12.75 -13.59
CA ALA A 182 -13.72 11.57 -13.21
C ALA A 182 -13.41 11.19 -11.75
N LEU A 183 -12.16 11.27 -11.33
CA LEU A 183 -11.73 10.94 -9.96
C LEU A 183 -12.42 11.83 -8.92
N ARG A 184 -12.52 13.13 -9.17
CA ARG A 184 -13.17 14.09 -8.26
C ARG A 184 -14.66 13.83 -8.06
N THR A 185 -15.32 13.18 -9.01
CA THR A 185 -16.79 13.02 -9.04
C THR A 185 -17.24 11.56 -8.97
N ALA A 186 -16.34 10.59 -9.11
CA ALA A 186 -16.67 9.17 -9.10
C ALA A 186 -16.93 8.64 -7.68
N GLY A 187 -16.18 9.12 -6.69
CA GLY A 187 -16.31 8.70 -5.29
C GLY A 187 -17.61 9.15 -4.65
N ARG A 188 -18.09 8.36 -3.71
CA ARG A 188 -19.20 8.72 -2.81
C ARG A 188 -18.98 8.10 -1.44
N ALA A 189 -19.55 8.69 -0.41
CA ALA A 189 -19.59 8.07 0.92
C ALA A 189 -20.34 6.73 0.86
N ILE A 190 -19.84 5.74 1.59
CA ILE A 190 -20.49 4.45 1.74
C ILE A 190 -21.22 4.47 3.07
N GLU A 191 -22.53 4.26 3.03
CA GLU A 191 -23.33 4.08 4.24
C GLU A 191 -23.38 2.60 4.57
N VAL A 192 -23.07 2.25 5.82
CA VAL A 192 -23.20 0.91 6.37
C VAL A 192 -24.49 0.89 7.19
N LEU A 193 -25.42 0.03 6.81
CA LEU A 193 -26.72 -0.13 7.49
C LEU A 193 -26.62 -1.11 8.66
#